data_bd8be1902241b5d891abb04b83e7de99
#
_entry.id   bd8be1902241b5d891abb04b83e7de99
#
_cell.length_a   1.000
_cell.length_b   1.000
_cell.length_c   1.000
_cell.angle_alpha   90.00
_cell.angle_beta   90.00
_cell.angle_gamma   90.00
#
_symmetry.space_group_name_H-M   'P 1'
#
loop_
_entity.id
_entity.type
_entity.pdbx_description
1 polymer ?
#
loop_
_entity_poly.entity_id
_entity_poly.type
_entity_poly.pdbx_seq_one_letter_code
_entity_poly.pdbx_strand_id
1 'polypeptide(L)'
;MNKFIAFVSLLLALVLAACGGEDKASDENTIKVGASSVPHAEILEEAKPLLKEEGITLEIEQYEDYVLPNDDLANGDLDANYFQHIPYLEQTIEDTGYELDYIDGIHIEPMGAYSKGIKSTKEIPDGTEVIMSNSVSDRGRVLALFEKEGLIKLDKNVKKAEATVDDIVENPKNLKFTPDYDPALLPELYETEENALVVINTNYAIGAELNPTEDALFIEDEKSPYVNVIAVQAEDKDNKALNKLVEVLHSEKIQDYILEKYDGAVVPVGSNE
;
A
#
# COMPACT_ATOMS: atom_id res chain seq x y z
N MET A 1 35.99 37.22 50.67
CA MET A 1 35.04 36.12 50.61
C MET A 1 33.90 36.38 49.62
N ASN A 2 33.31 37.57 49.55
CA ASN A 2 32.14 37.86 48.70
C ASN A 2 32.41 37.91 47.15
N LYS A 3 33.64 38.19 46.71
CA LYS A 3 33.99 38.23 45.28
C LYS A 3 34.24 36.84 44.68
N PHE A 4 34.57 35.84 45.49
CA PHE A 4 34.78 34.47 45.06
C PHE A 4 33.45 33.73 44.87
N ILE A 5 32.45 34.03 45.71
CA ILE A 5 31.10 33.48 45.65
C ILE A 5 30.37 34.02 44.42
N ALA A 6 30.57 35.29 44.06
CA ALA A 6 29.94 35.88 42.85
C ALA A 6 30.49 35.27 41.55
N PHE A 7 31.78 34.88 41.52
CA PHE A 7 32.40 34.27 40.32
C PHE A 7 31.98 32.81 40.14
N VAL A 8 31.78 32.05 41.23
CA VAL A 8 31.30 30.67 41.20
C VAL A 8 29.80 30.63 40.80
N SER A 9 29.00 31.61 41.23
CA SER A 9 27.60 31.71 40.86
C SER A 9 27.41 32.08 39.37
N LEU A 10 28.32 32.86 38.78
CA LEU A 10 28.29 33.21 37.35
C LEU A 10 28.73 32.03 36.47
N LEU A 11 29.68 31.18 36.93
CA LEU A 11 30.08 29.97 36.22
C LEU A 11 29.00 28.87 36.25
N LEU A 12 28.23 28.79 37.36
CA LEU A 12 27.11 27.82 37.47
C LEU A 12 25.92 28.18 36.59
N ALA A 13 25.68 29.48 36.31
CA ALA A 13 24.64 29.95 35.41
C ALA A 13 24.95 29.69 33.92
N LEU A 14 26.22 29.59 33.56
CA LEU A 14 26.70 29.28 32.20
C LEU A 14 26.61 27.78 31.85
N VAL A 15 26.58 26.88 32.85
CA VAL A 15 26.46 25.43 32.62
C VAL A 15 25.02 24.99 32.45
N LEU A 16 24.04 25.78 32.94
CA LEU A 16 22.60 25.49 32.76
C LEU A 16 22.03 25.92 31.41
N ALA A 17 22.79 26.68 30.61
CA ALA A 17 22.40 27.06 29.25
C ALA A 17 22.86 26.07 28.17
N ALA A 18 23.58 24.98 28.53
CA ALA A 18 24.10 23.98 27.60
C ALA A 18 23.27 22.70 27.54
N CYS A 19 22.11 22.64 28.26
CA CYS A 19 21.06 21.64 28.04
C CYS A 19 19.86 22.28 27.36
N GLY A 20 20.08 22.99 26.26
CA GLY A 20 19.09 23.21 25.26
C GLY A 20 18.89 21.86 24.54
N GLY A 21 17.71 21.32 24.58
CA GLY A 21 17.35 20.12 23.80
C GLY A 21 17.85 20.29 22.36
N GLU A 22 18.40 19.26 21.79
CA GLU A 22 18.33 19.05 20.37
C GLU A 22 16.84 18.94 20.04
N ASP A 23 16.18 20.08 19.83
CA ASP A 23 15.11 20.13 18.87
C ASP A 23 15.75 19.61 17.58
N LYS A 24 15.42 18.39 17.19
CA LYS A 24 15.55 17.97 15.81
C LYS A 24 14.73 19.00 15.02
N ALA A 25 15.37 20.07 14.57
CA ALA A 25 14.89 20.79 13.42
C ALA A 25 14.83 19.70 12.33
N SER A 26 13.66 19.17 12.07
CA SER A 26 13.39 18.43 10.85
C SER A 26 13.89 19.37 9.76
N ASP A 27 14.91 18.93 9.01
CA ASP A 27 15.36 19.68 7.85
C ASP A 27 14.08 19.86 7.01
N GLU A 28 13.60 21.10 6.82
CA GLU A 28 12.33 21.39 6.13
C GLU A 28 12.23 20.71 4.75
N ASN A 29 13.34 20.18 4.26
CA ASN A 29 13.48 19.50 3.00
C ASN A 29 13.73 17.98 3.14
N THR A 30 13.64 17.39 4.32
CA THR A 30 13.71 15.95 4.50
C THR A 30 12.30 15.41 4.70
N ILE A 31 11.90 14.42 3.89
CA ILE A 31 10.63 13.69 4.03
C ILE A 31 10.89 12.21 4.29
N LYS A 32 10.18 11.64 5.25
CA LYS A 32 10.23 10.23 5.60
C LYS A 32 8.97 9.52 5.13
N VAL A 33 9.12 8.55 4.23
CA VAL A 33 7.99 7.85 3.60
C VAL A 33 8.03 6.37 3.93
N GLY A 34 6.95 5.87 4.54
CA GLY A 34 6.73 4.45 4.77
C GLY A 34 6.24 3.74 3.51
N ALA A 35 6.79 2.58 3.18
CA ALA A 35 6.42 1.87 1.96
C ALA A 35 6.53 0.35 2.12
N SER A 36 5.70 -0.42 1.39
CA SER A 36 5.97 -1.85 1.20
C SER A 36 7.25 -2.04 0.38
N SER A 37 7.97 -3.13 0.64
CA SER A 37 9.28 -3.39 0.02
C SER A 37 9.22 -3.38 -1.50
N VAL A 38 8.19 -3.99 -2.10
CA VAL A 38 7.94 -4.09 -3.55
C VAL A 38 6.46 -3.80 -3.82
N PRO A 39 6.11 -3.07 -4.86
CA PRO A 39 6.93 -2.27 -5.78
C PRO A 39 7.27 -0.89 -5.20
N HIS A 40 6.63 -0.48 -4.12
CA HIS A 40 6.57 0.89 -3.61
C HIS A 40 7.93 1.46 -3.23
N ALA A 41 8.70 0.76 -2.37
CA ALA A 41 10.03 1.23 -1.97
C ALA A 41 11.00 1.26 -3.16
N GLU A 42 10.89 0.31 -4.10
CA GLU A 42 11.73 0.31 -5.31
C GLU A 42 11.44 1.52 -6.21
N ILE A 43 10.16 1.91 -6.36
CA ILE A 43 9.76 3.12 -7.10
C ILE A 43 10.27 4.37 -6.40
N LEU A 44 10.18 4.45 -5.07
CA LEU A 44 10.71 5.56 -4.28
C LEU A 44 12.24 5.66 -4.38
N GLU A 45 12.97 4.54 -4.39
CA GLU A 45 14.44 4.56 -4.58
C GLU A 45 14.83 5.10 -5.96
N GLU A 46 14.06 4.82 -7.02
CA GLU A 46 14.27 5.42 -8.34
C GLU A 46 13.93 6.92 -8.36
N ALA A 47 12.94 7.35 -7.57
CA ALA A 47 12.58 8.78 -7.43
C ALA A 47 13.60 9.59 -6.60
N LYS A 48 14.35 8.94 -5.70
CA LYS A 48 15.28 9.58 -4.75
C LYS A 48 16.31 10.52 -5.38
N PRO A 49 17.02 10.15 -6.47
CA PRO A 49 17.96 11.05 -7.13
C PRO A 49 17.26 12.28 -7.75
N LEU A 50 16.05 12.14 -8.25
CA LEU A 50 15.30 13.25 -8.83
C LEU A 50 14.85 14.24 -7.75
N LEU A 51 14.36 13.74 -6.62
CA LEU A 51 14.03 14.58 -5.45
C LEU A 51 15.25 15.32 -4.92
N LYS A 52 16.42 14.68 -4.91
CA LYS A 52 17.66 15.31 -4.49
C LYS A 52 18.06 16.48 -5.40
N GLU A 53 17.80 16.40 -6.70
CA GLU A 53 18.03 17.51 -7.64
C GLU A 53 17.11 18.70 -7.33
N GLU A 54 15.90 18.43 -6.80
CA GLU A 54 14.94 19.43 -6.32
C GLU A 54 15.25 19.93 -4.88
N GLY A 55 16.35 19.45 -4.26
CA GLY A 55 16.78 19.84 -2.92
C GLY A 55 16.02 19.11 -1.80
N ILE A 56 15.31 18.02 -2.10
CA ILE A 56 14.56 17.21 -1.13
C ILE A 56 15.34 15.92 -0.82
N THR A 57 15.49 15.62 0.46
CA THR A 57 16.02 14.35 0.94
C THR A 57 14.89 13.40 1.24
N LEU A 58 14.86 12.23 0.57
CA LEU A 58 13.89 11.18 0.81
C LEU A 58 14.49 10.09 1.71
N GLU A 59 13.86 9.85 2.85
CA GLU A 59 14.11 8.68 3.72
C GLU A 59 12.98 7.69 3.52
N ILE A 60 13.32 6.42 3.31
CA ILE A 60 12.34 5.35 3.05
C ILE A 60 12.39 4.37 4.20
N GLU A 61 11.24 4.14 4.84
CA GLU A 61 11.05 3.11 5.84
C GLU A 61 10.20 1.98 5.26
N GLN A 62 10.71 0.74 5.29
CA GLN A 62 10.03 -0.40 4.68
C GLN A 62 9.21 -1.16 5.71
N TYR A 63 8.01 -1.58 5.30
CA TYR A 63 7.04 -2.33 6.10
C TYR A 63 6.63 -3.61 5.36
N GLU A 64 6.41 -4.68 6.14
CA GLU A 64 5.98 -5.98 5.64
C GLU A 64 4.47 -6.24 5.89
N ASP A 65 3.79 -5.36 6.60
CA ASP A 65 2.35 -5.42 6.90
C ASP A 65 1.62 -4.15 6.45
N TYR A 66 0.28 -4.16 6.51
CA TYR A 66 -0.56 -3.05 6.08
C TYR A 66 -1.08 -2.16 7.23
N VAL A 67 -0.80 -2.50 8.50
CA VAL A 67 -1.34 -1.78 9.66
C VAL A 67 -0.39 -0.69 10.12
N LEU A 68 0.87 -1.05 10.38
CA LEU A 68 1.86 -0.15 10.95
C LEU A 68 2.11 1.13 10.14
N PRO A 69 2.13 1.13 8.78
CA PRO A 69 2.39 2.35 8.04
C PRO A 69 1.36 3.47 8.29
N ASN A 70 0.08 3.12 8.55
CA ASN A 70 -0.94 4.11 8.87
C ASN A 70 -0.89 4.55 10.32
N ASP A 71 -0.52 3.65 11.24
CA ASP A 71 -0.31 3.99 12.65
C ASP A 71 0.85 4.98 12.81
N ASP A 72 1.98 4.71 12.16
CA ASP A 72 3.17 5.56 12.21
C ASP A 72 2.94 6.91 11.52
N LEU A 73 2.16 6.94 10.41
CA LEU A 73 1.75 8.18 9.76
C LEU A 73 0.84 9.01 10.68
N ALA A 74 -0.17 8.39 11.29
CA ALA A 74 -1.10 9.08 12.19
C ALA A 74 -0.41 9.63 13.46
N ASN A 75 0.65 8.93 13.91
CA ASN A 75 1.46 9.36 15.06
C ASN A 75 2.53 10.43 14.72
N GLY A 76 2.75 10.74 13.44
CA GLY A 76 3.77 11.67 12.98
C GLY A 76 5.20 11.11 12.98
N ASP A 77 5.34 9.77 12.97
CA ASP A 77 6.62 9.08 12.80
C ASP A 77 7.02 8.98 11.32
N LEU A 78 6.06 9.18 10.42
CA LEU A 78 6.20 9.31 8.98
C LEU A 78 5.55 10.62 8.49
N ASP A 79 6.09 11.21 7.43
CA ASP A 79 5.49 12.35 6.73
C ASP A 79 4.47 11.90 5.67
N ALA A 80 4.64 10.71 5.10
CA ALA A 80 3.73 10.09 4.16
C ALA A 80 3.88 8.56 4.19
N ASN A 81 2.90 7.85 3.61
CA ASN A 81 3.11 6.45 3.24
C ASN A 81 2.67 6.16 1.81
N TYR A 82 3.27 5.13 1.23
CA TYR A 82 3.03 4.64 -0.11
C TYR A 82 3.01 3.12 -0.10
N PHE A 83 1.82 2.53 0.08
CA PHE A 83 1.63 1.07 0.15
C PHE A 83 0.17 0.66 -0.12
N GLN A 84 -0.77 1.59 -0.10
CA GLN A 84 -2.20 1.34 0.00
C GLN A 84 -2.99 2.01 -1.11
N HIS A 85 -4.12 1.40 -1.45
CA HIS A 85 -5.10 1.96 -2.35
C HIS A 85 -6.20 2.77 -1.62
N ILE A 86 -6.88 3.64 -2.36
CA ILE A 86 -7.92 4.54 -1.82
C ILE A 86 -8.95 3.81 -0.94
N PRO A 87 -9.60 2.70 -1.35
CA PRO A 87 -10.59 2.05 -0.49
C PRO A 87 -10.03 1.50 0.83
N TYR A 88 -8.75 1.10 0.88
CA TYR A 88 -8.13 0.67 2.14
C TYR A 88 -7.88 1.85 3.08
N LEU A 89 -7.39 2.97 2.56
CA LEU A 89 -7.21 4.20 3.35
C LEU A 89 -8.55 4.70 3.91
N GLU A 90 -9.60 4.75 3.08
CA GLU A 90 -10.95 5.16 3.51
C GLU A 90 -11.50 4.24 4.62
N GLN A 91 -11.32 2.92 4.49
CA GLN A 91 -11.71 1.95 5.51
C GLN A 91 -10.91 2.16 6.82
N THR A 92 -9.60 2.37 6.71
CA THR A 92 -8.74 2.66 7.88
C THR A 92 -9.22 3.91 8.62
N ILE A 93 -9.53 5.00 7.89
CA ILE A 93 -10.04 6.25 8.47
C ILE A 93 -11.39 6.00 9.17
N GLU A 94 -12.29 5.21 8.57
CA GLU A 94 -13.58 4.88 9.18
C GLU A 94 -13.41 4.06 10.48
N ASP A 95 -12.52 3.08 10.48
CA ASP A 95 -12.32 2.16 11.61
C ASP A 95 -11.57 2.81 12.78
N THR A 96 -10.60 3.69 12.49
CA THR A 96 -9.68 4.25 13.51
C THR A 96 -10.02 5.69 13.90
N GLY A 97 -10.63 6.45 12.99
CA GLY A 97 -10.83 7.88 13.15
C GLY A 97 -9.56 8.71 12.92
N TYR A 98 -8.52 8.15 12.28
CA TYR A 98 -7.31 8.89 11.96
C TYR A 98 -7.60 10.04 11.00
N GLU A 99 -6.96 11.18 11.22
CA GLU A 99 -7.06 12.37 10.36
C GLU A 99 -6.06 12.25 9.20
N LEU A 100 -6.30 11.29 8.31
CA LEU A 100 -5.49 11.02 7.12
C LEU A 100 -6.23 11.48 5.85
N ASP A 101 -5.47 11.76 4.81
CA ASP A 101 -5.93 12.06 3.45
C ASP A 101 -4.86 11.54 2.46
N TYR A 102 -5.01 11.79 1.18
CA TYR A 102 -3.99 11.50 0.17
C TYR A 102 -3.82 12.69 -0.78
N ILE A 103 -2.65 12.79 -1.40
CA ILE A 103 -2.36 13.85 -2.37
C ILE A 103 -2.86 13.44 -3.75
N ASP A 104 -2.35 12.32 -4.31
CA ASP A 104 -2.80 11.79 -5.61
C ASP A 104 -2.50 10.29 -5.74
N GLY A 105 -3.07 9.67 -6.79
CA GLY A 105 -2.86 8.28 -7.17
C GLY A 105 -1.61 8.12 -8.04
N ILE A 106 -0.86 7.04 -7.85
CA ILE A 106 0.41 6.82 -8.54
C ILE A 106 0.34 5.62 -9.48
N HIS A 107 -0.22 4.50 -9.04
CA HIS A 107 -0.33 3.29 -9.85
C HIS A 107 -1.48 2.39 -9.39
N ILE A 108 -1.80 1.41 -10.21
CA ILE A 108 -2.73 0.32 -9.91
C ILE A 108 -1.93 -0.98 -9.85
N GLU A 109 -2.30 -1.85 -8.92
CA GLU A 109 -1.81 -3.21 -8.78
C GLU A 109 -2.95 -4.20 -9.04
N PRO A 110 -3.13 -4.71 -10.27
CA PRO A 110 -4.17 -5.68 -10.57
C PRO A 110 -4.03 -6.95 -9.74
N MET A 111 -5.02 -7.25 -8.90
CA MET A 111 -5.03 -8.43 -8.03
C MET A 111 -5.21 -9.70 -8.86
N GLY A 112 -4.46 -10.76 -8.53
CA GLY A 112 -4.49 -12.04 -9.21
C GLY A 112 -5.02 -13.20 -8.38
N ALA A 113 -5.60 -14.21 -9.04
CA ALA A 113 -5.93 -15.50 -8.46
C ALA A 113 -4.97 -16.57 -8.98
N TYR A 114 -4.35 -17.29 -8.07
CA TYR A 114 -3.28 -18.25 -8.34
C TYR A 114 -3.67 -19.66 -7.90
N SER A 115 -3.09 -20.69 -8.53
CA SER A 115 -3.16 -22.08 -8.08
C SER A 115 -2.00 -22.90 -8.59
N LYS A 116 -1.46 -23.77 -7.77
CA LYS A 116 -0.43 -24.74 -8.21
C LYS A 116 -1.00 -25.89 -9.02
N GLY A 117 -2.13 -26.41 -8.60
CA GLY A 117 -2.73 -27.60 -9.21
C GLY A 117 -3.68 -27.30 -10.36
N ILE A 118 -4.42 -26.18 -10.32
CA ILE A 118 -5.42 -25.79 -11.31
C ILE A 118 -4.76 -24.91 -12.38
N LYS A 119 -4.94 -25.25 -13.67
CA LYS A 119 -4.24 -24.56 -14.78
C LYS A 119 -5.15 -23.72 -15.66
N SER A 120 -6.46 -23.79 -15.46
CA SER A 120 -7.43 -22.94 -16.17
C SER A 120 -8.72 -22.80 -15.37
N THR A 121 -9.47 -21.72 -15.61
CA THR A 121 -10.80 -21.50 -14.98
C THR A 121 -11.80 -22.60 -15.29
N LYS A 122 -11.65 -23.30 -16.44
CA LYS A 122 -12.52 -24.42 -16.83
C LYS A 122 -12.27 -25.68 -16.01
N GLU A 123 -11.02 -25.85 -15.52
CA GLU A 123 -10.58 -27.02 -14.76
C GLU A 123 -10.81 -26.89 -13.25
N ILE A 124 -11.30 -25.73 -12.77
CA ILE A 124 -11.60 -25.54 -11.35
C ILE A 124 -12.63 -26.59 -10.90
N PRO A 125 -12.28 -27.47 -9.93
CA PRO A 125 -13.18 -28.51 -9.43
C PRO A 125 -14.38 -27.91 -8.68
N ASP A 126 -15.45 -28.69 -8.57
CA ASP A 126 -16.57 -28.36 -7.71
C ASP A 126 -16.15 -28.36 -6.23
N GLY A 127 -16.54 -27.33 -5.49
CA GLY A 127 -16.21 -27.17 -4.08
C GLY A 127 -14.78 -26.69 -3.79
N THR A 128 -14.07 -26.18 -4.81
CA THR A 128 -12.72 -25.58 -4.61
C THR A 128 -12.76 -24.47 -3.59
N GLU A 129 -11.78 -24.46 -2.69
CA GLU A 129 -11.57 -23.38 -1.73
C GLU A 129 -10.95 -22.17 -2.41
N VAL A 130 -11.44 -20.98 -2.08
CA VAL A 130 -10.91 -19.68 -2.48
C VAL A 130 -10.38 -19.00 -1.23
N ILE A 131 -9.08 -19.06 -1.04
CA ILE A 131 -8.34 -18.44 0.05
C ILE A 131 -8.07 -16.98 -0.29
N MET A 132 -8.46 -16.07 0.59
CA MET A 132 -8.35 -14.63 0.34
C MET A 132 -8.10 -13.84 1.62
N SER A 133 -7.70 -12.58 1.42
CA SER A 133 -7.43 -11.61 2.48
C SER A 133 -8.63 -11.42 3.41
N ASN A 134 -8.34 -11.23 4.71
CA ASN A 134 -9.31 -10.81 5.72
C ASN A 134 -9.64 -9.31 5.65
N SER A 135 -8.93 -8.54 4.82
CA SER A 135 -9.18 -7.10 4.61
C SER A 135 -10.60 -6.88 4.07
N VAL A 136 -11.36 -6.02 4.75
CA VAL A 136 -12.73 -5.69 4.36
C VAL A 136 -12.76 -5.03 2.98
N SER A 137 -11.79 -4.14 2.69
CA SER A 137 -11.69 -3.44 1.41
C SER A 137 -11.39 -4.36 0.21
N ASP A 138 -10.80 -5.55 0.45
CA ASP A 138 -10.51 -6.52 -0.61
C ASP A 138 -11.67 -7.48 -0.90
N ARG A 139 -12.61 -7.67 0.04
CA ARG A 139 -13.69 -8.67 -0.11
C ARG A 139 -14.53 -8.47 -1.37
N GLY A 140 -15.09 -7.29 -1.52
CA GLY A 140 -15.90 -6.95 -2.69
C GLY A 140 -15.07 -6.98 -3.99
N ARG A 141 -13.81 -6.60 -3.92
CA ARG A 141 -12.84 -6.65 -5.02
C ARG A 141 -12.66 -8.08 -5.54
N VAL A 142 -12.35 -9.02 -4.64
CA VAL A 142 -12.19 -10.44 -4.99
C VAL A 142 -13.48 -11.01 -5.60
N LEU A 143 -14.62 -10.76 -4.97
CA LEU A 143 -15.89 -11.27 -5.48
C LEU A 143 -16.24 -10.69 -6.86
N ALA A 144 -15.95 -9.41 -7.10
CA ALA A 144 -16.12 -8.78 -8.40
C ALA A 144 -15.22 -9.40 -9.48
N LEU A 145 -13.98 -9.78 -9.12
CA LEU A 145 -13.05 -10.48 -10.00
C LEU A 145 -13.62 -11.85 -10.39
N PHE A 146 -14.12 -12.63 -9.43
CA PHE A 146 -14.73 -13.94 -9.70
C PHE A 146 -16.03 -13.83 -10.52
N GLU A 147 -16.84 -12.78 -10.31
CA GLU A 147 -18.02 -12.51 -11.13
C GLU A 147 -17.63 -12.17 -12.58
N LYS A 148 -16.59 -11.38 -12.80
CA LYS A 148 -16.06 -11.04 -14.12
C LYS A 148 -15.65 -12.30 -14.89
N GLU A 149 -15.03 -13.26 -14.22
CA GLU A 149 -14.66 -14.56 -14.80
C GLU A 149 -15.85 -15.52 -14.99
N GLY A 150 -17.06 -15.12 -14.58
CA GLY A 150 -18.27 -15.94 -14.69
C GLY A 150 -18.31 -17.15 -13.75
N LEU A 151 -17.49 -17.13 -12.70
CA LEU A 151 -17.39 -18.19 -11.70
C LEU A 151 -18.47 -18.07 -10.63
N ILE A 152 -18.95 -16.87 -10.36
CA ILE A 152 -20.07 -16.55 -9.46
C ILE A 152 -20.94 -15.46 -10.08
N LYS A 153 -22.06 -15.15 -9.41
CA LYS A 153 -22.86 -13.97 -9.69
C LYS A 153 -23.30 -13.33 -8.40
N LEU A 154 -23.12 -12.01 -8.31
CA LEU A 154 -23.54 -11.20 -7.17
C LEU A 154 -24.96 -10.66 -7.33
N ASP A 155 -25.60 -10.33 -6.21
CA ASP A 155 -26.88 -9.62 -6.23
C ASP A 155 -26.68 -8.26 -6.92
N LYS A 156 -27.50 -8.00 -7.95
CA LYS A 156 -27.44 -6.75 -8.75
C LYS A 156 -27.71 -5.47 -7.95
N ASN A 157 -28.30 -5.59 -6.75
CA ASN A 157 -28.65 -4.46 -5.90
C ASN A 157 -27.50 -4.06 -4.95
N VAL A 158 -26.45 -4.87 -4.86
CA VAL A 158 -25.27 -4.60 -4.03
C VAL A 158 -24.20 -3.89 -4.85
N LYS A 159 -23.56 -2.88 -4.27
CA LYS A 159 -22.36 -2.28 -4.87
C LYS A 159 -21.21 -3.27 -4.78
N LYS A 160 -20.56 -3.54 -5.90
CA LYS A 160 -19.51 -4.57 -5.98
C LYS A 160 -18.40 -4.40 -4.94
N ALA A 161 -17.99 -3.17 -4.69
CA ALA A 161 -16.94 -2.87 -3.68
C ALA A 161 -17.38 -3.19 -2.22
N GLU A 162 -18.70 -3.25 -1.96
CA GLU A 162 -19.27 -3.55 -0.65
C GLU A 162 -19.78 -4.99 -0.53
N ALA A 163 -19.63 -5.80 -1.61
CA ALA A 163 -20.15 -7.14 -1.66
C ALA A 163 -19.47 -8.08 -0.65
N THR A 164 -20.26 -8.95 -0.06
CA THR A 164 -19.85 -10.03 0.85
C THR A 164 -20.18 -11.41 0.25
N VAL A 165 -19.68 -12.46 0.87
CA VAL A 165 -19.97 -13.84 0.43
C VAL A 165 -21.48 -14.14 0.45
N ASP A 166 -22.23 -13.51 1.34
CA ASP A 166 -23.69 -13.68 1.46
C ASP A 166 -24.46 -13.07 0.26
N ASP A 167 -23.82 -12.19 -0.51
CA ASP A 167 -24.38 -11.54 -1.68
C ASP A 167 -24.22 -12.38 -2.97
N ILE A 168 -23.63 -13.57 -2.89
CA ILE A 168 -23.49 -14.49 -4.03
C ILE A 168 -24.82 -15.18 -4.28
N VAL A 169 -25.44 -14.87 -5.42
CA VAL A 169 -26.75 -15.47 -5.82
C VAL A 169 -26.61 -16.68 -6.73
N GLU A 170 -25.50 -16.81 -7.46
CA GLU A 170 -25.17 -18.00 -8.26
C GLU A 170 -23.71 -18.40 -8.00
N ASN A 171 -23.49 -19.68 -7.72
CA ASN A 171 -22.16 -20.27 -7.49
C ASN A 171 -22.13 -21.69 -8.08
N PRO A 172 -22.06 -21.82 -9.41
CA PRO A 172 -22.25 -23.10 -10.10
C PRO A 172 -21.19 -24.14 -9.80
N LYS A 173 -20.03 -23.73 -9.29
CA LYS A 173 -18.93 -24.61 -8.89
C LYS A 173 -18.86 -24.81 -7.36
N ASN A 174 -19.82 -24.33 -6.59
CA ASN A 174 -19.87 -24.42 -5.14
C ASN A 174 -18.55 -23.96 -4.48
N LEU A 175 -17.93 -22.90 -5.01
CA LEU A 175 -16.68 -22.34 -4.49
C LEU A 175 -16.85 -21.92 -3.02
N LYS A 176 -15.84 -22.17 -2.21
CA LYS A 176 -15.86 -21.88 -0.78
C LYS A 176 -14.89 -20.72 -0.51
N PHE A 177 -15.43 -19.53 -0.30
CA PHE A 177 -14.64 -18.34 -0.02
C PHE A 177 -14.26 -18.30 1.47
N THR A 178 -12.95 -18.19 1.76
CA THR A 178 -12.37 -18.16 3.11
C THR A 178 -11.62 -16.83 3.28
N PRO A 179 -12.30 -15.74 3.73
CA PRO A 179 -11.73 -14.40 3.89
C PRO A 179 -11.10 -14.21 5.28
N ASP A 180 -10.24 -15.13 5.72
CA ASP A 180 -9.81 -15.22 7.12
C ASP A 180 -8.28 -15.03 7.31
N TYR A 181 -7.54 -14.82 6.22
CA TYR A 181 -6.08 -14.81 6.25
C TYR A 181 -5.50 -13.40 6.16
N ASP A 182 -4.42 -13.17 6.92
CA ASP A 182 -3.59 -11.99 6.74
C ASP A 182 -3.02 -11.99 5.31
N PRO A 183 -3.08 -10.86 4.57
CA PRO A 183 -2.55 -10.79 3.20
C PRO A 183 -1.10 -11.25 3.05
N ALA A 184 -0.25 -11.01 4.06
CA ALA A 184 1.15 -11.41 4.06
C ALA A 184 1.35 -12.94 4.08
N LEU A 185 0.33 -13.72 4.51
CA LEU A 185 0.39 -15.19 4.52
C LEU A 185 -0.06 -15.85 3.21
N LEU A 186 -0.70 -15.10 2.31
CA LEU A 186 -1.27 -15.67 1.09
C LEU A 186 -0.24 -16.33 0.16
N PRO A 187 0.99 -15.80 -0.01
CA PRO A 187 2.02 -16.49 -0.78
C PRO A 187 2.42 -17.84 -0.20
N GLU A 188 2.52 -17.98 1.12
CA GLU A 188 2.83 -19.26 1.77
C GLU A 188 1.68 -20.26 1.58
N LEU A 189 0.43 -19.80 1.63
CA LEU A 189 -0.74 -20.63 1.37
C LEU A 189 -0.78 -21.09 -0.09
N TYR A 190 -0.39 -20.26 -1.04
CA TYR A 190 -0.21 -20.70 -2.44
C TYR A 190 0.83 -21.81 -2.57
N GLU A 191 1.91 -21.75 -1.78
CA GLU A 191 2.97 -22.78 -1.80
C GLU A 191 2.49 -24.12 -1.22
N THR A 192 1.58 -24.11 -0.24
CA THR A 192 1.17 -25.30 0.52
C THR A 192 -0.17 -25.89 0.07
N GLU A 193 -1.08 -25.09 -0.50
CA GLU A 193 -2.45 -25.49 -0.86
C GLU A 193 -2.59 -25.79 -2.37
N GLU A 194 -2.18 -26.99 -2.78
CA GLU A 194 -2.12 -27.37 -4.21
C GLU A 194 -3.45 -27.25 -4.97
N ASN A 195 -4.59 -27.51 -4.30
CA ASN A 195 -5.90 -27.61 -4.95
C ASN A 195 -6.84 -26.43 -4.63
N ALA A 196 -6.32 -25.35 -4.03
CA ALA A 196 -7.05 -24.13 -3.77
C ALA A 196 -6.80 -23.07 -4.85
N LEU A 197 -7.67 -22.08 -4.89
CA LEU A 197 -7.42 -20.78 -5.51
C LEU A 197 -6.98 -19.83 -4.40
N VAL A 198 -5.81 -19.22 -4.53
CA VAL A 198 -5.32 -18.22 -3.59
C VAL A 198 -5.31 -16.86 -4.27
N VAL A 199 -6.03 -15.89 -3.72
CA VAL A 199 -6.11 -14.53 -4.27
C VAL A 199 -5.10 -13.66 -3.53
N ILE A 200 -4.07 -13.23 -4.23
CA ILE A 200 -2.91 -12.56 -3.63
C ILE A 200 -2.82 -11.12 -4.12
N ASN A 201 -2.61 -10.18 -3.20
CA ASN A 201 -2.29 -8.80 -3.52
C ASN A 201 -0.97 -8.73 -4.28
N THR A 202 -0.90 -7.90 -5.30
CA THR A 202 0.21 -7.91 -6.28
C THR A 202 1.58 -7.66 -5.66
N ASN A 203 1.70 -6.76 -4.69
CA ASN A 203 2.95 -6.53 -3.98
C ASN A 203 3.47 -7.79 -3.27
N TYR A 204 2.59 -8.57 -2.62
CA TYR A 204 2.98 -9.85 -2.00
C TYR A 204 3.28 -10.92 -3.03
N ALA A 205 2.57 -10.93 -4.16
CA ALA A 205 2.86 -11.87 -5.26
C ALA A 205 4.27 -11.60 -5.83
N ILE A 206 4.59 -10.35 -6.15
CA ILE A 206 5.93 -9.95 -6.65
C ILE A 206 7.00 -10.25 -5.59
N GLY A 207 6.76 -9.95 -4.32
CA GLY A 207 7.67 -10.25 -3.21
C GLY A 207 7.96 -11.75 -3.04
N ALA A 208 7.03 -12.60 -3.46
CA ALA A 208 7.18 -14.07 -3.50
C ALA A 208 7.69 -14.60 -4.87
N GLU A 209 8.24 -13.73 -5.71
CA GLU A 209 8.78 -14.07 -7.04
C GLU A 209 7.73 -14.61 -8.02
N LEU A 210 6.43 -14.34 -7.79
CA LEU A 210 5.37 -14.62 -8.75
C LEU A 210 5.24 -13.45 -9.74
N ASN A 211 5.08 -13.77 -11.02
CA ASN A 211 4.72 -12.78 -12.02
C ASN A 211 3.19 -12.73 -12.17
N PRO A 212 2.50 -11.66 -11.69
CA PRO A 212 1.04 -11.60 -11.75
C PRO A 212 0.45 -11.75 -13.16
N THR A 213 1.16 -11.31 -14.20
CA THR A 213 0.69 -11.37 -15.59
C THR A 213 0.87 -12.76 -16.22
N GLU A 214 1.80 -13.59 -15.70
CA GLU A 214 2.14 -14.91 -16.27
C GLU A 214 1.63 -16.06 -15.39
N ASP A 215 1.73 -15.93 -14.05
CA ASP A 215 1.47 -17.02 -13.10
C ASP A 215 0.01 -17.03 -12.59
N ALA A 216 -0.71 -15.91 -12.65
CA ALA A 216 -2.11 -15.90 -12.25
C ALA A 216 -3.01 -16.65 -13.25
N LEU A 217 -3.97 -17.40 -12.73
CA LEU A 217 -5.03 -18.00 -13.54
C LEU A 217 -5.88 -16.95 -14.24
N PHE A 218 -6.14 -15.86 -13.52
CA PHE A 218 -6.83 -14.65 -13.98
C PHE A 218 -6.47 -13.49 -13.07
N ILE A 219 -6.57 -12.28 -13.63
CA ILE A 219 -6.15 -11.03 -13.00
C ILE A 219 -7.18 -9.93 -13.25
N GLU A 220 -7.23 -8.94 -12.40
CA GLU A 220 -8.04 -7.74 -12.60
C GLU A 220 -7.67 -6.99 -13.89
N ASP A 221 -8.59 -6.10 -14.32
CA ASP A 221 -8.31 -5.16 -15.41
C ASP A 221 -7.45 -3.98 -14.90
N GLU A 222 -6.71 -3.37 -15.81
CA GLU A 222 -5.95 -2.12 -15.59
C GLU A 222 -6.84 -0.92 -15.21
N LYS A 223 -8.16 -1.03 -15.34
CA LYS A 223 -9.14 0.00 -14.99
C LYS A 223 -9.79 -0.26 -13.63
N SER A 224 -8.96 -0.52 -12.65
CA SER A 224 -9.40 -0.77 -11.28
C SER A 224 -9.57 0.55 -10.50
N PRO A 225 -10.57 0.69 -9.61
CA PRO A 225 -10.66 1.83 -8.69
C PRO A 225 -9.64 1.77 -7.54
N TYR A 226 -8.88 0.68 -7.44
CA TYR A 226 -7.93 0.43 -6.37
C TYR A 226 -6.56 1.05 -6.69
N VAL A 227 -6.58 2.40 -6.85
CA VAL A 227 -5.37 3.18 -7.12
C VAL A 227 -4.56 3.35 -5.85
N ASN A 228 -3.27 3.02 -5.91
CA ASN A 228 -2.31 3.24 -4.84
C ASN A 228 -1.92 4.72 -4.78
N VAL A 229 -1.88 5.28 -3.57
CA VAL A 229 -1.78 6.72 -3.31
C VAL A 229 -0.57 7.07 -2.43
N ILE A 230 -0.18 8.33 -2.46
CA ILE A 230 0.65 8.94 -1.41
C ILE A 230 -0.30 9.46 -0.34
N ALA A 231 -0.43 8.70 0.75
CA ALA A 231 -1.21 9.09 1.91
C ALA A 231 -0.39 9.97 2.86
N VAL A 232 -1.07 10.93 3.48
CA VAL A 232 -0.50 11.96 4.35
C VAL A 232 -1.42 12.24 5.53
N GLN A 233 -0.95 12.91 6.57
CA GLN A 233 -1.87 13.54 7.51
C GLN A 233 -2.69 14.61 6.78
N ALA A 234 -3.97 14.76 7.14
CA ALA A 234 -4.89 15.66 6.42
C ALA A 234 -4.40 17.13 6.40
N GLU A 235 -3.69 17.57 7.45
CA GLU A 235 -3.10 18.90 7.53
C GLU A 235 -1.88 19.09 6.59
N ASP A 236 -1.22 18.00 6.18
CA ASP A 236 -0.04 18.01 5.33
C ASP A 236 -0.33 17.86 3.83
N LYS A 237 -1.61 17.84 3.44
CA LYS A 237 -2.01 17.69 2.04
C LYS A 237 -1.40 18.74 1.10
N ASP A 238 -1.19 19.96 1.61
CA ASP A 238 -0.60 21.07 0.86
C ASP A 238 0.93 21.22 1.12
N ASN A 239 1.57 20.24 1.77
CA ASN A 239 3.00 20.24 2.03
C ASN A 239 3.79 20.22 0.71
N LYS A 240 4.68 21.17 0.51
CA LYS A 240 5.38 21.38 -0.78
C LYS A 240 6.33 20.25 -1.14
N ALA A 241 7.02 19.66 -0.16
CA ALA A 241 7.96 18.57 -0.39
C ALA A 241 7.22 17.29 -0.76
N LEU A 242 6.09 16.99 -0.11
CA LEU A 242 5.23 15.84 -0.41
C LEU A 242 4.52 15.99 -1.77
N ASN A 243 4.05 17.18 -2.12
CA ASN A 243 3.51 17.45 -3.44
C ASN A 243 4.58 17.32 -4.54
N LYS A 244 5.83 17.74 -4.26
CA LYS A 244 6.96 17.52 -5.17
C LYS A 244 7.30 16.04 -5.34
N LEU A 245 7.19 15.22 -4.28
CA LEU A 245 7.31 13.76 -4.39
C LEU A 245 6.30 13.21 -5.39
N VAL A 246 5.02 13.60 -5.28
CA VAL A 246 3.95 13.16 -6.20
C VAL A 246 4.25 13.60 -7.64
N GLU A 247 4.69 14.86 -7.85
CA GLU A 247 5.09 15.36 -9.16
C GLU A 247 6.24 14.55 -9.77
N VAL A 248 7.24 14.18 -8.97
CA VAL A 248 8.36 13.32 -9.41
C VAL A 248 7.87 11.92 -9.75
N LEU A 249 6.98 11.33 -8.94
CA LEU A 249 6.40 10.01 -9.21
C LEU A 249 5.57 9.98 -10.50
N HIS A 250 4.95 11.09 -10.89
CA HIS A 250 4.26 11.26 -12.18
C HIS A 250 5.17 11.61 -13.34
N SER A 251 6.47 11.82 -13.12
CA SER A 251 7.39 12.12 -14.22
C SER A 251 7.50 10.95 -15.23
N GLU A 252 7.69 11.27 -16.51
CA GLU A 252 7.88 10.28 -17.59
C GLU A 252 8.92 9.21 -17.20
N LYS A 253 10.03 9.64 -16.58
CA LYS A 253 11.10 8.75 -16.14
C LYS A 253 10.62 7.67 -15.15
N ILE A 254 9.83 8.05 -14.15
CA ILE A 254 9.32 7.10 -13.15
C ILE A 254 8.19 6.24 -13.74
N GLN A 255 7.32 6.82 -14.55
CA GLN A 255 6.25 6.08 -15.23
C GLN A 255 6.84 5.02 -16.18
N ASP A 256 7.87 5.36 -16.96
CA ASP A 256 8.58 4.41 -17.84
C ASP A 256 9.28 3.32 -17.03
N TYR A 257 9.93 3.68 -15.91
CA TYR A 257 10.53 2.70 -15.00
C TYR A 257 9.51 1.67 -14.50
N ILE A 258 8.31 2.12 -14.07
CA ILE A 258 7.24 1.23 -13.61
C ILE A 258 6.84 0.27 -14.73
N LEU A 259 6.59 0.80 -15.94
CA LEU A 259 6.19 -0.01 -17.10
C LEU A 259 7.25 -1.04 -17.49
N GLU A 260 8.52 -0.62 -17.54
CA GLU A 260 9.64 -1.50 -17.94
C GLU A 260 9.94 -2.57 -16.89
N LYS A 261 9.86 -2.20 -15.60
CA LYS A 261 10.26 -3.12 -14.52
C LYS A 261 9.22 -4.17 -14.22
N TYR A 262 7.94 -3.81 -14.23
CA TYR A 262 6.86 -4.68 -13.74
C TYR A 262 6.01 -5.29 -14.85
N ASP A 263 6.29 -5.00 -16.12
CA ASP A 263 5.69 -5.63 -17.31
C ASP A 263 4.15 -5.81 -17.21
N GLY A 264 3.44 -4.75 -16.78
CA GLY A 264 1.99 -4.74 -16.61
C GLY A 264 1.47 -5.29 -15.29
N ALA A 265 2.30 -5.86 -14.42
CA ALA A 265 1.90 -6.24 -13.05
C ALA A 265 1.63 -5.00 -12.18
N VAL A 266 2.29 -3.88 -12.49
CA VAL A 266 2.07 -2.56 -11.88
C VAL A 266 1.82 -1.57 -13.02
N VAL A 267 0.68 -0.88 -12.96
CA VAL A 267 0.22 0.00 -14.04
C VAL A 267 0.21 1.44 -13.54
N PRO A 268 1.07 2.32 -14.06
CA PRO A 268 1.09 3.71 -13.63
C PRO A 268 -0.22 4.42 -14.01
N VAL A 269 -0.68 5.34 -13.17
CA VAL A 269 -1.77 6.26 -13.49
C VAL A 269 -1.20 7.67 -13.66
N GLY A 270 -1.70 8.39 -14.68
CA GLY A 270 -1.31 9.78 -14.89
C GLY A 270 -1.90 10.68 -13.81
N SER A 271 -1.30 11.88 -13.64
CA SER A 271 -1.90 12.93 -12.81
C SER A 271 -3.33 13.22 -13.29
N ASN A 272 -4.26 13.30 -12.36
CA ASN A 272 -5.60 13.79 -12.66
C ASN A 272 -5.51 15.28 -13.04
N GLU A 273 -5.40 15.59 -14.36
CA GLU A 273 -5.61 16.93 -14.90
C GLU A 273 -7.09 17.30 -14.88
#